data_143906513597ca872e27b692543e4c12
#
_entry.id   143906513597ca872e27b692543e4c12
#
_cell.length_a   1.000
_cell.length_b   1.000
_cell.length_c   1.000
_cell.angle_alpha   90.00
_cell.angle_beta   90.00
_cell.angle_gamma   90.00
#
_symmetry.space_group_name_H-M   'P 1'
#
loop_
_entity.id
_entity.type
_entity.pdbx_description
1 polymer ?
#
loop_
_entity_poly.entity_id
_entity_poly.type
_entity_poly.pdbx_seq_one_letter_code
_entity_poly.pdbx_strand_id
1 'polypeptide(L)'
;MTRSGAILVVAAGLVVTSAGNAPSRPWPPALVESPAVLTPEVSAALERVLTTPTLRRRVHAGSARAPLEVYLAFLDTPEVTAAAARFLKLTSYDVHVLDDDRYEGDDGEGARGFSQVLQRDRQRRVIFSQGEYTGPIFGTVRGSALMVLDLEPRGDSIEPNLAAYLYVEDHLAAGLTRLFAGTLGFLADRKLTRGLRITAEVAEWAVNRPGDFCAWLAREPLATDRRHRIVAALPACSRTGQSLEIDRDEVGGRSLAAAGSGR
;
A
#
# COMPACT_ATOMS: atom_id res chain seq x y z
N MET A 1 17.75 70.49 14.80
CA MET A 1 16.72 70.06 13.83
C MET A 1 16.67 68.54 13.81
N THR A 2 15.85 68.03 14.66
CA THR A 2 15.67 66.59 14.89
C THR A 2 14.47 66.09 14.13
N ARG A 3 14.66 65.18 13.20
CA ARG A 3 13.57 64.49 12.50
C ARG A 3 13.35 63.11 13.14
N SER A 4 12.26 63.00 13.88
CA SER A 4 11.72 61.73 14.37
C SER A 4 11.08 61.00 13.21
N GLY A 5 11.60 59.81 12.92
CA GLY A 5 10.97 58.84 12.00
C GLY A 5 10.09 57.89 12.77
N ALA A 6 8.79 57.91 12.52
CA ALA A 6 7.82 56.94 13.07
C ALA A 6 7.94 55.61 12.35
N ILE A 7 8.21 54.55 13.11
CA ILE A 7 8.20 53.16 12.61
C ILE A 7 6.75 52.65 12.68
N LEU A 8 6.17 52.40 11.52
CA LEU A 8 4.84 51.78 11.38
C LEU A 8 5.00 50.28 11.49
N VAL A 9 4.57 49.68 12.61
CA VAL A 9 4.51 48.24 12.79
C VAL A 9 3.22 47.74 12.16
N VAL A 10 3.34 47.10 11.00
CA VAL A 10 2.23 46.38 10.37
C VAL A 10 2.13 45.00 11.03
N ALA A 11 1.16 44.83 11.93
CA ALA A 11 0.80 43.53 12.46
C ALA A 11 0.06 42.71 11.39
N ALA A 12 0.78 41.81 10.70
CA ALA A 12 0.17 40.81 9.84
C ALA A 12 -0.54 39.75 10.72
N GLY A 13 -1.85 39.86 10.80
CA GLY A 13 -2.69 38.85 11.44
C GLY A 13 -2.63 37.54 10.66
N LEU A 14 -1.95 36.55 11.23
CA LEU A 14 -2.04 35.16 10.77
C LEU A 14 -3.45 34.63 11.08
N VAL A 15 -4.30 34.58 10.06
CA VAL A 15 -5.57 33.84 10.12
C VAL A 15 -5.20 32.35 10.05
N VAL A 16 -5.12 31.72 11.20
CA VAL A 16 -5.05 30.24 11.30
C VAL A 16 -6.44 29.72 10.96
N THR A 17 -6.67 29.35 9.71
CA THR A 17 -7.85 28.58 9.32
C THR A 17 -7.71 27.21 9.99
N SER A 18 -8.50 26.98 11.03
CA SER A 18 -8.68 25.67 11.65
C SER A 18 -9.27 24.74 10.59
N ALA A 19 -8.44 23.86 10.01
CA ALA A 19 -8.90 22.73 9.25
C ALA A 19 -9.87 21.94 10.13
N GLY A 20 -11.12 21.84 9.67
CA GLY A 20 -12.20 21.18 10.41
C GLY A 20 -11.78 19.77 10.85
N ASN A 21 -11.80 19.54 12.15
CA ASN A 21 -11.65 18.23 12.73
C ASN A 21 -12.82 17.37 12.23
N ALA A 22 -12.57 16.52 11.25
CA ALA A 22 -13.43 15.37 11.03
C ALA A 22 -13.52 14.60 12.36
N PRO A 23 -14.71 14.13 12.78
CA PRO A 23 -14.87 13.46 14.05
C PRO A 23 -13.88 12.30 14.13
N SER A 24 -12.92 12.40 15.03
CA SER A 24 -11.96 11.34 15.29
C SER A 24 -12.75 10.16 15.84
N ARG A 25 -12.92 9.11 15.00
CA ARG A 25 -13.47 7.84 15.47
C ARG A 25 -12.73 7.41 16.74
N PRO A 26 -13.45 6.89 17.74
CA PRO A 26 -12.83 6.51 19.00
C PRO A 26 -11.71 5.50 18.78
N TRP A 27 -10.62 5.71 19.44
CA TRP A 27 -9.47 4.82 19.51
C TRP A 27 -9.58 3.89 20.74
N PRO A 28 -9.20 2.61 20.66
CA PRO A 28 -8.87 1.88 19.42
C PRO A 28 -10.11 1.70 18.55
N PRO A 29 -9.99 1.64 17.21
CA PRO A 29 -11.11 1.20 16.40
C PRO A 29 -11.56 -0.10 17.01
N ALA A 30 -12.88 -0.28 17.21
CA ALA A 30 -13.40 -1.55 17.68
C ALA A 30 -12.74 -2.63 16.82
N LEU A 31 -11.71 -3.27 17.37
CA LEU A 31 -10.98 -4.30 16.69
C LEU A 31 -11.96 -5.45 16.62
N VAL A 32 -12.47 -5.51 15.52
CA VAL A 32 -13.17 -6.53 14.83
C VAL A 32 -13.10 -7.85 15.57
N GLU A 33 -14.24 -8.42 15.71
CA GLU A 33 -14.45 -9.85 15.75
C GLU A 33 -13.82 -10.45 14.47
N SER A 34 -12.49 -10.45 14.40
CA SER A 34 -11.77 -11.04 13.28
C SER A 34 -11.73 -12.54 13.50
N PRO A 35 -12.24 -13.33 12.56
CA PRO A 35 -12.12 -14.78 12.60
C PRO A 35 -10.67 -15.24 12.35
N ALA A 36 -9.73 -14.35 12.12
CA ALA A 36 -8.32 -14.70 11.93
C ALA A 36 -7.78 -15.33 13.21
N VAL A 37 -7.42 -16.60 13.14
CA VAL A 37 -6.72 -17.31 14.22
C VAL A 37 -5.32 -16.69 14.31
N LEU A 38 -5.14 -15.77 15.26
CA LEU A 38 -3.85 -15.18 15.55
C LEU A 38 -3.01 -16.18 16.36
N THR A 39 -1.73 -16.29 16.03
CA THR A 39 -0.81 -17.00 16.94
C THR A 39 -0.63 -16.21 18.24
N PRO A 40 -0.26 -16.86 19.35
CA PRO A 40 -0.03 -16.17 20.62
C PRO A 40 0.98 -15.02 20.49
N GLU A 41 2.02 -15.19 19.67
CA GLU A 41 3.07 -14.19 19.43
C GLU A 41 2.51 -12.95 18.71
N VAL A 42 1.70 -13.16 17.66
CA VAL A 42 1.04 -12.09 16.91
C VAL A 42 0.05 -11.35 17.81
N SER A 43 -0.73 -12.10 18.63
CA SER A 43 -1.67 -11.51 19.58
C SER A 43 -0.96 -10.62 20.60
N ALA A 44 0.14 -11.09 21.20
CA ALA A 44 0.92 -10.33 22.16
C ALA A 44 1.57 -9.07 21.53
N ALA A 45 2.05 -9.19 20.30
CA ALA A 45 2.62 -8.04 19.58
C ALA A 45 1.54 -7.00 19.21
N LEU A 46 0.37 -7.46 18.77
CA LEU A 46 -0.78 -6.60 18.49
C LEU A 46 -1.24 -5.86 19.75
N GLU A 47 -1.30 -6.54 20.90
CA GLU A 47 -1.65 -5.93 22.18
C GLU A 47 -0.66 -4.81 22.54
N ARG A 48 0.66 -5.01 22.37
CA ARG A 48 1.66 -3.96 22.60
C ARG A 48 1.44 -2.73 21.71
N VAL A 49 1.19 -2.95 20.41
CA VAL A 49 0.88 -1.86 19.45
C VAL A 49 -0.36 -1.08 19.88
N LEU A 50 -1.37 -1.75 20.43
CA LEU A 50 -2.62 -1.13 20.84
C LEU A 50 -2.49 -0.35 22.16
N THR A 51 -1.79 -0.94 23.13
CA THR A 51 -1.70 -0.37 24.49
C THR A 51 -0.63 0.69 24.61
N THR A 52 0.54 0.47 24.02
CA THR A 52 1.73 1.31 24.18
C THR A 52 2.44 1.63 22.87
N PRO A 53 1.75 2.17 21.85
CA PRO A 53 2.41 2.50 20.59
C PRO A 53 3.51 3.55 20.79
N THR A 54 4.67 3.29 20.23
CA THR A 54 5.80 4.25 20.22
C THR A 54 5.48 5.46 19.34
N LEU A 55 4.79 5.22 18.21
CA LEU A 55 4.40 6.24 17.24
C LEU A 55 2.95 6.04 16.81
N ARG A 56 2.25 7.15 16.61
CA ARG A 56 0.93 7.18 15.96
C ARG A 56 1.03 8.11 14.76
N ARG A 57 0.59 7.65 13.58
CA ARG A 57 0.66 8.41 12.34
C ARG A 57 -0.68 8.42 11.64
N ARG A 58 -0.98 9.53 10.97
CA ARG A 58 -2.05 9.63 9.98
C ARG A 58 -1.42 10.11 8.68
N VAL A 59 -1.65 9.36 7.62
CA VAL A 59 -1.04 9.61 6.32
C VAL A 59 -2.14 9.74 5.28
N HIS A 60 -2.04 10.79 4.48
CA HIS A 60 -2.87 11.04 3.31
C HIS A 60 -1.94 11.05 2.10
N ALA A 61 -2.10 10.12 1.17
CA ALA A 61 -1.22 9.99 0.01
C ALA A 61 -1.75 10.71 -1.24
N GLY A 62 -2.79 11.52 -1.09
CA GLY A 62 -3.54 12.09 -2.21
C GLY A 62 -4.61 11.13 -2.73
N SER A 63 -5.28 11.51 -3.82
CA SER A 63 -6.30 10.69 -4.46
C SER A 63 -5.71 9.79 -5.55
N ALA A 64 -6.24 8.58 -5.70
CA ALA A 64 -5.99 7.67 -6.82
C ALA A 64 -7.14 7.78 -7.84
N ARG A 65 -6.83 8.02 -9.11
CA ARG A 65 -7.82 8.08 -10.20
C ARG A 65 -8.13 6.69 -10.71
N ALA A 66 -8.81 5.92 -9.89
CA ALA A 66 -9.24 4.56 -10.22
C ALA A 66 -10.58 4.25 -9.54
N PRO A 67 -11.43 3.40 -10.13
CA PRO A 67 -12.61 2.86 -9.46
C PRO A 67 -12.20 2.10 -8.18
N LEU A 68 -13.09 2.11 -7.17
CA LEU A 68 -12.83 1.44 -5.89
C LEU A 68 -12.45 -0.03 -6.06
N GLU A 69 -13.17 -0.74 -6.90
CA GLU A 69 -12.95 -2.17 -7.12
C GLU A 69 -11.55 -2.47 -7.72
N VAL A 70 -11.08 -1.58 -8.61
CA VAL A 70 -9.73 -1.70 -9.18
C VAL A 70 -8.67 -1.42 -8.11
N TYR A 71 -8.83 -0.36 -7.33
CA TYR A 71 -7.91 -0.03 -6.26
C TYR A 71 -7.84 -1.15 -5.22
N LEU A 72 -9.00 -1.70 -4.82
CA LEU A 72 -9.10 -2.83 -3.89
C LEU A 72 -8.43 -4.09 -4.45
N ALA A 73 -8.57 -4.39 -5.73
CA ALA A 73 -7.92 -5.54 -6.34
C ALA A 73 -6.39 -5.47 -6.18
N PHE A 74 -5.78 -4.30 -6.41
CA PHE A 74 -4.35 -4.10 -6.20
C PHE A 74 -3.94 -4.07 -4.72
N LEU A 75 -4.78 -3.53 -3.86
CA LEU A 75 -4.53 -3.53 -2.41
C LEU A 75 -4.58 -4.96 -1.83
N ASP A 76 -5.48 -5.81 -2.33
CA ASP A 76 -5.68 -7.18 -1.88
C ASP A 76 -4.77 -8.21 -2.57
N THR A 77 -3.98 -7.77 -3.57
CA THR A 77 -2.93 -8.56 -4.23
C THR A 77 -1.61 -7.78 -4.23
N PRO A 78 -1.00 -7.59 -3.04
CA PRO A 78 0.19 -6.74 -2.91
C PRO A 78 1.39 -7.27 -3.69
N GLU A 79 1.49 -8.58 -3.95
CA GLU A 79 2.52 -9.18 -4.82
C GLU A 79 2.36 -8.75 -6.28
N VAL A 80 1.12 -8.66 -6.78
CA VAL A 80 0.85 -8.16 -8.14
C VAL A 80 1.19 -6.67 -8.21
N THR A 81 0.80 -5.91 -7.19
CA THR A 81 1.12 -4.48 -7.09
C THR A 81 2.62 -4.24 -7.06
N ALA A 82 3.38 -5.03 -6.28
CA ALA A 82 4.83 -4.95 -6.23
C ALA A 82 5.48 -5.31 -7.56
N ALA A 83 5.03 -6.38 -8.23
CA ALA A 83 5.52 -6.78 -9.56
C ALA A 83 5.26 -5.69 -10.61
N ALA A 84 4.04 -5.13 -10.65
CA ALA A 84 3.68 -4.03 -11.53
C ALA A 84 4.53 -2.78 -11.26
N ALA A 85 4.74 -2.45 -10.00
CA ALA A 85 5.54 -1.30 -9.59
C ALA A 85 7.02 -1.46 -9.97
N ARG A 86 7.59 -2.69 -9.87
CA ARG A 86 8.93 -2.98 -10.39
C ARG A 86 9.01 -2.84 -11.90
N PHE A 87 8.01 -3.35 -12.63
CA PHE A 87 7.92 -3.19 -14.08
C PHE A 87 7.90 -1.71 -14.48
N LEU A 88 7.15 -0.88 -13.76
CA LEU A 88 7.07 0.57 -13.97
C LEU A 88 8.30 1.32 -13.41
N LYS A 89 9.26 0.64 -12.78
CA LYS A 89 10.46 1.22 -12.14
C LYS A 89 10.13 2.23 -11.03
N LEU A 90 9.01 2.05 -10.35
CA LEU A 90 8.60 2.90 -9.22
C LEU A 90 9.32 2.52 -7.93
N THR A 91 9.67 1.24 -7.78
CA THR A 91 10.23 0.69 -6.55
C THR A 91 10.96 -0.61 -6.82
N SER A 92 11.72 -1.07 -5.80
CA SER A 92 12.34 -2.39 -5.71
C SER A 92 11.57 -3.37 -4.82
N TYR A 93 10.34 -3.04 -4.39
CA TYR A 93 9.55 -3.87 -3.49
C TYR A 93 9.40 -5.28 -4.02
N ASP A 94 9.63 -6.25 -3.15
CA ASP A 94 9.32 -7.66 -3.39
C ASP A 94 8.35 -8.17 -2.34
N VAL A 95 7.35 -8.93 -2.78
CA VAL A 95 6.29 -9.45 -1.91
C VAL A 95 6.03 -10.90 -2.27
N HIS A 96 6.12 -11.76 -1.27
CA HIS A 96 5.84 -13.18 -1.35
C HIS A 96 4.55 -13.51 -0.61
N VAL A 97 3.66 -14.21 -1.27
CA VAL A 97 2.40 -14.69 -0.71
C VAL A 97 2.69 -15.93 0.13
N LEU A 98 2.29 -15.91 1.40
CA LEU A 98 2.30 -17.08 2.27
C LEU A 98 0.94 -17.81 2.23
N ASP A 99 -0.14 -17.03 2.26
CA ASP A 99 -1.52 -17.46 2.03
C ASP A 99 -2.41 -16.26 1.65
N ASP A 100 -3.74 -16.40 1.73
CA ASP A 100 -4.68 -15.35 1.32
C ASP A 100 -4.58 -14.06 2.13
N ASP A 101 -4.15 -14.15 3.39
CA ASP A 101 -4.09 -13.02 4.32
C ASP A 101 -2.67 -12.67 4.76
N ARG A 102 -1.67 -13.50 4.44
CA ARG A 102 -0.30 -13.36 4.94
C ARG A 102 0.70 -13.20 3.83
N TYR A 103 1.61 -12.24 4.01
CA TYR A 103 2.63 -11.85 3.04
C TYR A 103 3.96 -11.60 3.72
N GLU A 104 5.05 -11.94 3.07
CA GLU A 104 6.39 -11.42 3.38
C GLU A 104 6.73 -10.33 2.37
N GLY A 105 7.42 -9.28 2.84
CA GLY A 105 7.83 -8.18 2.00
C GLY A 105 9.22 -7.68 2.33
N ASP A 106 9.93 -7.25 1.27
CA ASP A 106 11.19 -6.53 1.33
C ASP A 106 11.05 -5.27 0.47
N ASP A 107 11.39 -4.10 1.02
CA ASP A 107 11.28 -2.84 0.28
C ASP A 107 12.54 -2.50 -0.54
N GLY A 108 13.58 -3.33 -0.45
CA GLY A 108 14.87 -3.09 -1.09
C GLY A 108 15.65 -1.90 -0.52
N GLU A 109 15.14 -1.28 0.55
CA GLU A 109 15.74 -0.11 1.22
C GLU A 109 15.99 -0.38 2.72
N GLY A 110 16.02 -1.66 3.10
CA GLY A 110 16.35 -2.13 4.44
C GLY A 110 15.16 -2.49 5.33
N ALA A 111 13.91 -2.31 4.89
CA ALA A 111 12.75 -2.80 5.63
C ALA A 111 12.29 -4.15 5.06
N ARG A 112 12.18 -5.14 5.93
CA ARG A 112 11.66 -6.47 5.61
C ARG A 112 10.78 -6.98 6.73
N GLY A 113 9.80 -7.78 6.40
CA GLY A 113 8.91 -8.33 7.41
C GLY A 113 7.71 -9.05 6.86
N PHE A 114 6.85 -9.38 7.78
CA PHE A 114 5.64 -10.15 7.59
C PHE A 114 4.43 -9.22 7.80
N SER A 115 3.40 -9.40 7.00
CA SER A 115 2.12 -8.70 7.13
C SER A 115 0.96 -9.68 7.10
N GLN A 116 -0.04 -9.42 7.94
CA GLN A 116 -1.28 -10.17 8.00
C GLN A 116 -2.47 -9.22 7.90
N VAL A 117 -3.39 -9.51 6.98
CA VAL A 117 -4.67 -8.80 6.89
C VAL A 117 -5.60 -9.36 7.95
N LEU A 118 -6.00 -8.50 8.89
CA LEU A 118 -6.90 -8.87 9.99
C LEU A 118 -8.37 -8.64 9.64
N GLN A 119 -8.63 -7.69 8.72
CA GLN A 119 -9.99 -7.34 8.31
C GLN A 119 -10.01 -6.83 6.87
N ARG A 120 -11.02 -7.29 6.11
CA ARG A 120 -11.37 -6.79 4.79
C ARG A 120 -12.84 -6.41 4.76
N ASP A 121 -13.12 -5.11 4.83
CA ASP A 121 -14.45 -4.57 4.57
C ASP A 121 -14.49 -3.91 3.19
N ARG A 122 -15.68 -3.49 2.76
CA ARG A 122 -15.88 -2.83 1.47
C ARG A 122 -14.98 -1.60 1.28
N GLN A 123 -14.70 -0.83 2.34
CA GLN A 123 -13.93 0.41 2.28
C GLN A 123 -12.85 0.48 3.36
N ARG A 124 -12.55 -0.66 4.02
CA ARG A 124 -11.56 -0.69 5.09
C ARG A 124 -10.69 -1.92 5.01
N ARG A 125 -9.40 -1.74 5.31
CA ARG A 125 -8.44 -2.81 5.57
C ARG A 125 -7.76 -2.56 6.91
N VAL A 126 -7.66 -3.61 7.71
CA VAL A 126 -6.86 -3.61 8.92
C VAL A 126 -5.73 -4.60 8.71
N ILE A 127 -4.50 -4.11 8.80
CA ILE A 127 -3.30 -4.89 8.49
C ILE A 127 -2.37 -4.81 9.70
N PHE A 128 -1.94 -5.95 10.19
CA PHE A 128 -0.88 -6.06 11.18
C PHE A 128 0.41 -6.45 10.48
N SER A 129 1.52 -5.80 10.85
CA SER A 129 2.84 -6.13 10.30
C SER A 129 3.87 -6.22 11.41
N GLN A 130 4.81 -7.15 11.27
CA GLN A 130 6.01 -7.28 12.09
C GLN A 130 7.24 -7.35 11.19
N GLY A 131 8.33 -6.72 11.61
CA GLY A 131 9.53 -6.76 10.80
C GLY A 131 10.67 -5.98 11.40
N GLU A 132 11.67 -5.78 10.58
CA GLU A 132 12.86 -5.01 10.93
C GLU A 132 13.20 -4.00 9.83
N TYR A 133 13.85 -2.94 10.25
CA TYR A 133 14.46 -1.97 9.35
C TYR A 133 15.94 -1.87 9.68
N THR A 134 16.80 -2.03 8.69
CA THR A 134 18.25 -1.82 8.82
C THR A 134 18.66 -0.61 8.00
N GLY A 135 19.21 0.38 8.68
CA GLY A 135 19.61 1.63 8.04
C GLY A 135 20.82 2.28 8.73
N PRO A 136 21.47 3.25 8.05
CA PRO A 136 22.73 3.84 8.51
C PRO A 136 22.62 4.66 9.80
N ILE A 137 21.41 5.16 10.12
CA ILE A 137 21.20 6.04 11.29
C ILE A 137 20.89 5.23 12.55
N PHE A 138 20.05 4.19 12.41
CA PHE A 138 19.51 3.45 13.57
C PHE A 138 20.08 2.03 13.70
N GLY A 139 20.87 1.56 12.72
CA GLY A 139 21.21 0.15 12.64
C GLY A 139 19.96 -0.68 12.35
N THR A 140 19.86 -1.85 12.99
CA THR A 140 18.67 -2.71 12.87
C THR A 140 17.67 -2.38 13.98
N VAL A 141 16.47 -1.99 13.60
CA VAL A 141 15.34 -1.68 14.47
C VAL A 141 14.22 -2.68 14.17
N ARG A 142 13.73 -3.37 15.20
CA ARG A 142 12.57 -4.27 15.10
C ARG A 142 11.31 -3.60 15.61
N GLY A 143 10.18 -4.02 15.07
CA GLY A 143 8.92 -3.47 15.51
C GLY A 143 7.70 -4.14 14.90
N SER A 144 6.56 -3.67 15.38
CA SER A 144 5.25 -4.09 14.91
C SER A 144 4.42 -2.87 14.57
N ALA A 145 3.51 -3.02 13.62
CA ALA A 145 2.61 -1.95 13.21
C ALA A 145 1.18 -2.48 13.04
N LEU A 146 0.21 -1.71 13.48
CA LEU A 146 -1.19 -1.87 13.09
C LEU A 146 -1.55 -0.72 12.17
N MET A 147 -2.03 -1.05 10.98
CA MET A 147 -2.45 -0.12 9.96
C MET A 147 -3.94 -0.24 9.73
N VAL A 148 -4.66 0.88 9.79
CA VAL A 148 -6.07 0.97 9.46
C VAL A 148 -6.19 1.89 8.25
N LEU A 149 -6.53 1.31 7.13
CA LEU A 149 -6.72 2.01 5.86
C LEU A 149 -8.21 2.15 5.58
N ASP A 150 -8.69 3.38 5.57
CA ASP A 150 -10.04 3.75 5.14
C ASP A 150 -9.96 4.30 3.71
N LEU A 151 -10.85 3.84 2.84
CA LEU A 151 -10.95 4.23 1.44
C LEU A 151 -12.23 5.03 1.22
N GLU A 152 -12.10 6.29 0.86
CA GLU A 152 -13.25 7.18 0.59
C GLU A 152 -13.43 7.35 -0.92
N PRO A 153 -14.47 6.78 -1.54
CA PRO A 153 -14.79 7.05 -2.94
C PRO A 153 -15.19 8.52 -3.15
N ARG A 154 -14.61 9.16 -4.18
CA ARG A 154 -14.88 10.54 -4.60
C ARG A 154 -15.12 10.60 -6.11
N GLY A 155 -16.31 10.23 -6.54
CA GLY A 155 -16.59 10.08 -7.97
C GLY A 155 -15.71 8.99 -8.59
N ASP A 156 -14.87 9.35 -9.56
CA ASP A 156 -13.96 8.43 -10.27
C ASP A 156 -12.60 8.26 -9.57
N SER A 157 -12.48 8.72 -8.33
CA SER A 157 -11.25 8.64 -7.56
C SER A 157 -11.47 8.07 -6.16
N ILE A 158 -10.39 7.64 -5.54
CA ILE A 158 -10.35 7.12 -4.17
C ILE A 158 -9.40 7.97 -3.35
N GLU A 159 -9.81 8.35 -2.14
CA GLU A 159 -8.95 8.98 -1.14
C GLU A 159 -8.58 7.96 -0.07
N PRO A 160 -7.35 7.41 -0.10
CA PRO A 160 -6.87 6.51 0.95
C PRO A 160 -6.43 7.30 2.18
N ASN A 161 -7.01 6.98 3.33
CA ASN A 161 -6.71 7.54 4.64
C ASN A 161 -6.13 6.44 5.52
N LEU A 162 -4.85 6.55 5.86
CA LEU A 162 -4.14 5.55 6.66
C LEU A 162 -3.87 6.07 8.07
N ALA A 163 -4.36 5.34 9.07
CA ALA A 163 -3.92 5.47 10.45
C ALA A 163 -2.97 4.31 10.78
N ALA A 164 -1.76 4.63 11.23
CA ALA A 164 -0.74 3.64 11.59
C ALA A 164 -0.30 3.82 13.04
N TYR A 165 -0.19 2.70 13.74
CA TYR A 165 0.27 2.60 15.12
C TYR A 165 1.46 1.68 15.11
N LEU A 166 2.61 2.18 15.55
CA LEU A 166 3.88 1.48 15.51
C LEU A 166 4.38 1.26 16.92
N TYR A 167 4.85 0.06 17.19
CA TYR A 167 5.59 -0.29 18.40
C TYR A 167 7.00 -0.69 17.98
N VAL A 168 7.99 0.01 18.51
CA VAL A 168 9.40 -0.29 18.27
C VAL A 168 9.91 -1.13 19.44
N GLU A 169 10.40 -2.32 19.11
CA GLU A 169 11.03 -3.21 20.07
C GLU A 169 12.42 -2.69 20.36
N ASP A 170 12.84 -2.80 21.62
CA ASP A 170 14.17 -2.46 22.12
C ASP A 170 14.52 -1.03 22.52
N HIS A 171 15.14 -1.05 23.56
CA HIS A 171 16.10 -0.39 24.43
C HIS A 171 16.91 0.81 23.90
N LEU A 172 16.82 1.19 22.67
CA LEU A 172 17.16 2.56 22.23
C LEU A 172 16.27 3.58 22.95
N ALA A 173 15.38 3.05 23.77
CA ALA A 173 14.12 3.68 24.10
C ALA A 173 14.18 4.71 25.23
N ALA A 174 14.97 4.60 26.22
CA ALA A 174 14.81 5.49 27.37
C ALA A 174 15.50 6.84 27.24
N GLY A 175 16.56 6.95 26.44
CA GLY A 175 17.31 8.20 26.24
C GLY A 175 17.19 8.80 24.83
N LEU A 176 16.99 7.95 23.83
CA LEU A 176 17.03 8.35 22.41
C LEU A 176 15.64 8.63 21.82
N THR A 177 14.57 8.16 22.43
CA THR A 177 13.20 8.25 21.90
C THR A 177 12.75 9.70 21.65
N ARG A 178 13.13 10.64 22.47
CA ARG A 178 12.75 12.06 22.27
C ARG A 178 13.55 12.71 21.14
N LEU A 179 14.83 12.38 21.00
CA LEU A 179 15.70 12.94 19.97
C LEU A 179 15.41 12.34 18.59
N PHE A 180 15.09 11.04 18.53
CA PHE A 180 14.87 10.30 17.27
C PHE A 180 13.40 10.11 16.92
N ALA A 181 12.45 10.45 17.77
CA ALA A 181 11.01 10.35 17.48
C ALA A 181 10.62 11.11 16.20
N GLY A 182 11.23 12.27 15.96
CA GLY A 182 11.05 13.05 14.74
C GLY A 182 11.56 12.33 13.49
N THR A 183 12.77 11.77 13.57
CA THR A 183 13.40 11.07 12.42
C THR A 183 12.71 9.74 12.10
N LEU A 184 12.37 8.96 13.14
CA LEU A 184 11.57 7.73 12.97
C LEU A 184 10.18 8.05 12.42
N GLY A 185 9.56 9.12 12.91
CA GLY A 185 8.27 9.60 12.40
C GLY A 185 8.33 9.98 10.94
N PHE A 186 9.33 10.76 10.53
CA PHE A 186 9.55 11.13 9.14
C PHE A 186 9.78 9.91 8.24
N LEU A 187 10.61 8.94 8.69
CA LEU A 187 10.84 7.71 7.95
C LEU A 187 9.54 6.90 7.78
N ALA A 188 8.76 6.75 8.85
CA ALA A 188 7.48 6.07 8.81
C ALA A 188 6.51 6.76 7.84
N ASP A 189 6.34 8.08 7.96
CA ASP A 189 5.47 8.85 7.08
C ASP A 189 5.88 8.69 5.60
N ARG A 190 7.18 8.77 5.30
CA ARG A 190 7.71 8.58 3.95
C ARG A 190 7.42 7.20 3.39
N LYS A 191 7.65 6.12 4.17
CA LYS A 191 7.43 4.73 3.74
C LYS A 191 5.93 4.45 3.53
N LEU A 192 5.09 4.88 4.47
CA LEU A 192 3.64 4.70 4.39
C LEU A 192 3.03 5.47 3.20
N THR A 193 3.41 6.74 3.02
CA THR A 193 2.96 7.56 1.88
C THR A 193 3.39 6.93 0.56
N ARG A 194 4.64 6.42 0.49
CA ARG A 194 5.16 5.79 -0.72
C ARG A 194 4.37 4.52 -1.07
N GLY A 195 4.06 3.67 -0.10
CA GLY A 195 3.25 2.46 -0.33
C GLY A 195 1.88 2.78 -0.92
N LEU A 196 1.16 3.74 -0.33
CA LEU A 196 -0.15 4.17 -0.83
C LEU A 196 -0.06 4.76 -2.25
N ARG A 197 0.97 5.59 -2.52
CA ARG A 197 1.17 6.20 -3.84
C ARG A 197 1.50 5.15 -4.89
N ILE A 198 2.33 4.15 -4.59
CA ILE A 198 2.64 3.05 -5.51
C ILE A 198 1.36 2.30 -5.89
N THR A 199 0.51 1.96 -4.92
CA THR A 199 -0.78 1.30 -5.19
C THR A 199 -1.66 2.16 -6.09
N ALA A 200 -1.71 3.49 -5.86
CA ALA A 200 -2.45 4.43 -6.70
C ALA A 200 -1.90 4.47 -8.13
N GLU A 201 -0.59 4.62 -8.31
CA GLU A 201 0.07 4.70 -9.62
C GLU A 201 -0.14 3.42 -10.45
N VAL A 202 -0.08 2.23 -9.81
CA VAL A 202 -0.35 0.95 -10.47
C VAL A 202 -1.82 0.84 -10.88
N ALA A 203 -2.76 1.21 -9.99
CA ALA A 203 -4.18 1.21 -10.31
C ALA A 203 -4.51 2.18 -11.45
N GLU A 204 -3.95 3.38 -11.44
CA GLU A 204 -4.10 4.37 -12.50
C GLU A 204 -3.51 3.89 -13.83
N TRP A 205 -2.34 3.23 -13.81
CA TRP A 205 -1.77 2.64 -15.02
C TRP A 205 -2.71 1.59 -15.63
N ALA A 206 -3.27 0.69 -14.81
CA ALA A 206 -4.19 -0.34 -15.27
C ALA A 206 -5.48 0.24 -15.88
N VAL A 207 -6.00 1.34 -15.33
CA VAL A 207 -7.20 2.02 -15.83
C VAL A 207 -6.93 2.84 -17.08
N ASN A 208 -5.83 3.61 -17.09
CA ASN A 208 -5.54 4.56 -18.17
C ASN A 208 -4.88 3.89 -19.39
N ARG A 209 -4.20 2.75 -19.20
CA ARG A 209 -3.50 2.01 -20.26
C ARG A 209 -3.80 0.50 -20.17
N PRO A 210 -5.08 0.12 -20.26
CA PRO A 210 -5.51 -1.27 -20.02
C PRO A 210 -4.87 -2.27 -20.99
N GLY A 211 -4.62 -1.90 -22.25
CA GLY A 211 -3.95 -2.78 -23.21
C GLY A 211 -2.54 -3.15 -22.76
N ASP A 212 -1.74 -2.17 -22.35
CA ASP A 212 -0.37 -2.39 -21.88
C ASP A 212 -0.35 -3.21 -20.58
N PHE A 213 -1.24 -2.87 -19.65
CA PHE A 213 -1.37 -3.56 -18.39
C PHE A 213 -1.76 -5.04 -18.59
N CYS A 214 -2.79 -5.32 -19.40
CA CYS A 214 -3.25 -6.69 -19.63
C CYS A 214 -2.20 -7.52 -20.38
N ALA A 215 -1.46 -6.92 -21.33
CA ALA A 215 -0.35 -7.59 -22.02
C ALA A 215 0.82 -7.90 -21.06
N TRP A 216 1.10 -7.04 -20.09
CA TRP A 216 2.06 -7.31 -19.02
C TRP A 216 1.54 -8.42 -18.09
N LEU A 217 0.30 -8.31 -17.61
CA LEU A 217 -0.33 -9.27 -16.70
C LEU A 217 -0.37 -10.69 -17.27
N ALA A 218 -0.57 -10.84 -18.57
CA ALA A 218 -0.59 -12.14 -19.26
C ALA A 218 0.77 -12.85 -19.22
N ARG A 219 1.88 -12.09 -19.13
CA ARG A 219 3.27 -12.61 -19.13
C ARG A 219 3.87 -12.77 -17.74
N GLU A 220 3.29 -12.08 -16.76
CA GLU A 220 3.80 -12.12 -15.39
C GLU A 220 3.54 -13.50 -14.75
N PRO A 221 4.54 -14.12 -14.09
CA PRO A 221 4.40 -15.43 -13.46
C PRO A 221 3.61 -15.35 -12.15
N LEU A 222 2.31 -15.13 -12.23
CA LEU A 222 1.40 -15.02 -11.10
C LEU A 222 0.58 -16.29 -10.91
N ALA A 223 0.20 -16.59 -9.67
CA ALA A 223 -0.78 -17.62 -9.38
C ALA A 223 -2.13 -17.32 -10.06
N THR A 224 -2.81 -18.36 -10.53
CA THR A 224 -4.02 -18.24 -11.35
C THR A 224 -5.14 -17.49 -10.64
N ASP A 225 -5.35 -17.77 -9.36
CA ASP A 225 -6.37 -17.11 -8.53
C ASP A 225 -6.09 -15.61 -8.37
N ARG A 226 -4.82 -15.22 -8.21
CA ARG A 226 -4.39 -13.81 -8.10
C ARG A 226 -4.63 -13.06 -9.39
N ARG A 227 -4.26 -13.68 -10.52
CA ARG A 227 -4.57 -13.13 -11.85
C ARG A 227 -6.06 -12.95 -12.06
N HIS A 228 -6.87 -13.95 -11.68
CA HIS A 228 -8.33 -13.87 -11.82
C HIS A 228 -8.93 -12.72 -10.98
N ARG A 229 -8.44 -12.45 -9.79
CA ARG A 229 -8.90 -11.30 -8.98
C ARG A 229 -8.68 -9.97 -9.70
N ILE A 230 -7.52 -9.79 -10.32
CA ILE A 230 -7.23 -8.57 -11.10
C ILE A 230 -8.10 -8.48 -12.34
N VAL A 231 -8.23 -9.58 -13.09
CA VAL A 231 -9.05 -9.63 -14.33
C VAL A 231 -10.53 -9.37 -14.01
N ALA A 232 -11.05 -9.86 -12.90
CA ALA A 232 -12.42 -9.60 -12.46
C ALA A 232 -12.68 -8.10 -12.20
N ALA A 233 -11.69 -7.37 -11.67
CA ALA A 233 -11.79 -5.94 -11.44
C ALA A 233 -11.53 -5.11 -12.72
N LEU A 234 -10.91 -5.70 -13.74
CA LEU A 234 -10.53 -5.05 -15.01
C LEU A 234 -11.09 -5.82 -16.21
N PRO A 235 -12.38 -5.64 -16.57
CA PRO A 235 -13.01 -6.37 -17.67
C PRO A 235 -12.33 -6.20 -19.03
N ALA A 236 -11.52 -5.15 -19.21
CA ALA A 236 -10.71 -4.97 -20.40
C ALA A 236 -9.71 -6.12 -20.61
N CYS A 237 -9.17 -6.70 -19.52
CA CYS A 237 -8.21 -7.79 -19.60
C CYS A 237 -8.84 -9.13 -20.03
N SER A 238 -10.11 -9.38 -19.74
CA SER A 238 -10.82 -10.57 -20.20
C SER A 238 -10.92 -10.63 -21.73
N ARG A 239 -11.14 -9.49 -22.38
CA ARG A 239 -11.22 -9.39 -23.85
C ARG A 239 -9.88 -9.60 -24.54
N THR A 240 -8.80 -9.13 -23.95
CA THR A 240 -7.44 -9.29 -24.47
C THR A 240 -6.98 -10.75 -24.38
N GLY A 241 -7.35 -11.49 -23.34
CA GLY A 241 -7.06 -12.92 -23.20
C GLY A 241 -7.71 -13.77 -24.29
N GLN A 242 -8.98 -13.50 -24.60
CA GLN A 242 -9.70 -14.19 -25.67
C GLN A 242 -9.09 -13.94 -27.06
N SER A 243 -8.62 -12.72 -27.33
CA SER A 243 -7.96 -12.39 -28.60
C SER A 243 -6.62 -13.12 -28.78
N LEU A 244 -5.87 -13.34 -27.71
CA LEU A 244 -4.59 -14.07 -27.75
C LEU A 244 -4.76 -15.60 -27.92
N GLU A 245 -5.85 -16.17 -27.42
CA GLU A 245 -6.17 -17.57 -27.62
C GLU A 245 -6.60 -17.83 -29.07
N ILE A 246 -7.44 -16.97 -29.66
CA ILE A 246 -7.88 -17.08 -31.08
C ILE A 246 -6.67 -17.00 -32.01
N ASP A 247 -5.72 -16.14 -31.80
CA ASP A 247 -4.50 -16.01 -32.63
C ASP A 247 -3.59 -17.26 -32.54
N ARG A 248 -3.54 -17.91 -31.35
CA ARG A 248 -2.77 -19.16 -31.19
C ARG A 248 -3.38 -20.34 -31.95
N ASP A 249 -4.70 -20.43 -31.95
CA ASP A 249 -5.42 -21.49 -32.64
C ASP A 249 -5.35 -21.33 -34.19
N GLU A 250 -5.36 -20.08 -34.68
CA GLU A 250 -5.17 -19.82 -36.12
C GLU A 250 -3.75 -20.13 -36.62
N VAL A 251 -2.72 -19.81 -35.81
CA VAL A 251 -1.33 -20.12 -36.18
C VAL A 251 -1.03 -21.61 -36.06
N GLY A 252 -1.59 -22.30 -35.07
CA GLY A 252 -1.48 -23.75 -34.89
C GLY A 252 -2.19 -24.54 -36.02
N GLY A 253 -3.35 -24.06 -36.48
CA GLY A 253 -4.14 -24.67 -37.55
C GLY A 253 -3.48 -24.60 -38.93
N ARG A 254 -2.74 -23.54 -39.25
CA ARG A 254 -2.02 -23.39 -40.54
C ARG A 254 -0.78 -24.27 -40.67
N SER A 255 -0.15 -24.66 -39.55
CA SER A 255 1.06 -25.50 -39.59
C SER A 255 0.77 -26.96 -39.90
N LEU A 256 -0.44 -27.45 -39.64
CA LEU A 256 -0.84 -28.85 -39.94
C LEU A 256 -1.40 -29.06 -41.35
N ALA A 257 -1.85 -28.01 -42.01
CA ALA A 257 -2.41 -28.11 -43.38
C ALA A 257 -1.34 -28.13 -44.50
N ALA A 258 -0.10 -27.73 -44.22
CA ALA A 258 0.98 -27.67 -45.21
C ALA A 258 1.78 -28.99 -45.38
N ALA A 259 1.55 -30.00 -44.53
CA ALA A 259 2.31 -31.26 -44.54
C ALA A 259 1.60 -32.43 -45.28
N GLY A 260 0.43 -32.19 -45.91
CA GLY A 260 -0.44 -33.24 -46.45
C GLY A 260 -0.55 -33.32 -47.96
N SER A 261 0.28 -32.64 -48.78
CA SER A 261 0.20 -32.68 -50.24
C SER A 261 1.56 -33.01 -50.88
N GLY A 262 1.94 -34.29 -50.77
CA GLY A 262 3.12 -34.81 -51.44
C GLY A 262 2.97 -36.29 -51.70
N ARG A 263 2.22 -36.65 -52.78
CA ARG A 263 2.38 -37.86 -53.56
C ARG A 263 1.89 -37.60 -55.00
#